data_4a0b80ec8cf1d9a35988641f2a535a34
#
_entry.id   4a0b80ec8cf1d9a35988641f2a535a34
#
_cell.length_a   1.000
_cell.length_b   1.000
_cell.length_c   1.000
_cell.angle_alpha   90.00
_cell.angle_beta   90.00
_cell.angle_gamma   90.00
#
_symmetry.space_group_name_H-M   'P 1'
#
loop_
_entity.id
_entity.type
_entity.pdbx_description
1 polymer ?
#
loop_
_entity_poly.entity_id
_entity_poly.type
_entity_poly.pdbx_seq_one_letter_code
_entity_poly.pdbx_strand_id
1 'polypeptide(L)'
;MKLAANIAGILLGLIFNVVAWNFFLHFFSMPEPPAGSPPAMFLGAMIPTGYFAFVKVLEITGGILVAIPRTRPLGLLALGPILVNILCFHTFLTKGAGLVGLPLLVAALALFLLWTERAAFSRLLPGASWATPG
;
A
#
# COMPACT_ATOMS: atom_id res chain seq x y z
N MET A 1 14.45 16.91 5.55
CA MET A 1 13.90 15.61 5.11
C MET A 1 12.88 15.01 6.07
N LYS A 2 13.04 15.20 7.38
CA LYS A 2 12.06 14.66 8.34
C LYS A 2 10.66 15.19 8.14
N LEU A 3 10.51 16.50 7.88
CA LEU A 3 9.21 17.10 7.64
C LEU A 3 8.54 16.50 6.39
N ALA A 4 9.29 16.41 5.28
CA ALA A 4 8.78 15.83 4.06
C ALA A 4 8.38 14.36 4.23
N ALA A 5 9.20 13.58 4.95
CA ALA A 5 8.90 12.18 5.25
C ALA A 5 7.66 12.05 6.13
N ASN A 6 7.49 12.92 7.12
CA ASN A 6 6.31 12.90 7.97
C ASN A 6 5.04 13.25 7.20
N ILE A 7 5.11 14.25 6.33
CA ILE A 7 3.97 14.63 5.48
C ILE A 7 3.62 13.48 4.54
N ALA A 8 4.62 12.88 3.88
CA ALA A 8 4.39 11.76 2.96
C ALA A 8 3.83 10.54 3.69
N GLY A 9 4.33 10.24 4.89
CA GLY A 9 3.83 9.12 5.69
C GLY A 9 2.38 9.30 6.12
N ILE A 10 2.04 10.49 6.59
CA ILE A 10 0.66 10.82 6.97
C ILE A 10 -0.26 10.77 5.75
N LEU A 11 0.17 11.34 4.64
CA LEU A 11 -0.61 11.34 3.41
C LEU A 11 -0.85 9.93 2.89
N LEU A 12 0.19 9.11 2.83
CA LEU A 12 0.08 7.72 2.39
C LEU A 12 -0.85 6.92 3.31
N GLY A 13 -0.66 7.06 4.62
CA GLY A 13 -1.49 6.39 5.61
C GLY A 13 -2.94 6.82 5.55
N LEU A 14 -3.19 8.10 5.32
CA LEU A 14 -4.54 8.64 5.17
C LEU A 14 -5.23 8.09 3.92
N ILE A 15 -4.53 8.05 2.79
CA ILE A 15 -5.07 7.52 1.54
C ILE A 15 -5.47 6.05 1.73
N PHE A 16 -4.58 5.22 2.26
CA PHE A 16 -4.88 3.81 2.49
C PHE A 16 -6.05 3.63 3.46
N ASN A 17 -6.11 4.42 4.52
CA ASN A 17 -7.20 4.32 5.48
C ASN A 17 -8.54 4.73 4.89
N VAL A 18 -8.59 5.85 4.16
CA VAL A 18 -9.84 6.30 3.54
C VAL A 18 -10.39 5.25 2.57
N VAL A 19 -9.53 4.73 1.71
CA VAL A 19 -9.96 3.73 0.71
C VAL A 19 -10.32 2.41 1.38
N ALA A 20 -9.53 1.96 2.36
CA ALA A 20 -9.80 0.69 3.03
C ALA A 20 -11.07 0.73 3.89
N TRP A 21 -11.25 1.81 4.65
CA TRP A 21 -12.47 1.98 5.44
C TRP A 21 -13.72 2.13 4.55
N ASN A 22 -13.55 2.73 3.36
CA ASN A 22 -14.66 2.81 2.41
C ASN A 22 -15.22 1.44 2.02
N PHE A 23 -14.36 0.43 1.96
CA PHE A 23 -14.81 -0.94 1.69
C PHE A 23 -15.81 -1.44 2.73
N PHE A 24 -15.59 -1.11 4.01
CA PHE A 24 -16.48 -1.53 5.09
C PHE A 24 -17.68 -0.58 5.30
N LEU A 25 -17.47 0.72 5.14
CA LEU A 25 -18.45 1.74 5.56
C LEU A 25 -19.19 2.39 4.37
N HIS A 26 -18.70 2.20 3.15
CA HIS A 26 -19.34 2.69 1.92
C HIS A 26 -19.58 4.21 1.91
N PHE A 27 -18.52 4.99 2.17
CA PHE A 27 -18.59 6.46 2.15
C PHE A 27 -18.87 7.01 0.76
N PHE A 28 -18.28 6.38 -0.27
CA PHE A 28 -18.41 6.78 -1.66
C PHE A 28 -18.43 5.55 -2.56
N SER A 29 -19.01 5.73 -3.74
CA SER A 29 -19.11 4.65 -4.73
C SER A 29 -17.76 4.46 -5.44
N MET A 30 -17.36 3.19 -5.59
CA MET A 30 -16.23 2.81 -6.44
C MET A 30 -16.76 2.32 -7.78
N PRO A 31 -16.10 2.66 -8.90
CA PRO A 31 -16.51 2.12 -10.20
C PRO A 31 -16.42 0.60 -10.22
N GLU A 32 -17.47 -0.05 -10.68
CA GLU A 32 -17.47 -1.50 -10.86
C GLU A 32 -16.86 -1.85 -12.22
N PRO A 33 -15.97 -2.85 -12.27
CA PRO A 33 -15.44 -3.30 -13.56
C PRO A 33 -16.53 -4.00 -14.37
N PRO A 34 -16.41 -3.97 -15.72
CA PRO A 34 -17.39 -4.64 -16.57
C PRO A 34 -17.53 -6.13 -16.24
N ALA A 35 -18.76 -6.63 -16.26
CA ALA A 35 -19.04 -8.04 -15.97
C ALA A 35 -18.23 -8.95 -16.92
N GLY A 36 -17.62 -9.99 -16.35
CA GLY A 36 -16.82 -10.95 -17.11
C GLY A 36 -15.40 -10.48 -17.44
N SER A 37 -15.04 -9.23 -17.09
CA SER A 37 -13.68 -8.73 -17.30
C SER A 37 -12.70 -9.34 -16.28
N PRO A 38 -11.39 -9.39 -16.59
CA PRO A 38 -10.41 -9.89 -15.62
C PRO A 38 -10.48 -9.21 -14.25
N PRO A 39 -10.59 -7.88 -14.13
CA PRO A 39 -10.75 -7.29 -12.81
C PRO A 39 -12.03 -7.71 -12.10
N ALA A 40 -13.15 -7.90 -12.82
CA ALA A 40 -14.39 -8.38 -12.22
C ALA A 40 -14.22 -9.79 -11.67
N MET A 41 -13.53 -10.67 -12.40
CA MET A 41 -13.27 -12.04 -11.95
C MET A 41 -12.34 -12.06 -10.72
N PHE A 42 -11.33 -11.22 -10.71
CA PHE A 42 -10.41 -11.09 -9.57
C PHE A 42 -11.17 -10.66 -8.30
N LEU A 43 -11.93 -9.58 -8.39
CA LEU A 43 -12.71 -9.08 -7.25
C LEU A 43 -13.83 -10.06 -6.87
N GLY A 44 -14.42 -10.73 -7.84
CA GLY A 44 -15.44 -11.75 -7.61
C GLY A 44 -14.94 -12.96 -6.82
N ALA A 45 -13.65 -13.27 -6.93
CA ALA A 45 -13.02 -14.32 -6.12
C ALA A 45 -12.63 -13.79 -4.74
N MET A 46 -12.14 -12.57 -4.65
CA MET A 46 -11.57 -12.03 -3.41
C MET A 46 -12.62 -11.50 -2.43
N ILE A 47 -13.65 -10.82 -2.93
CA ILE A 47 -14.62 -10.15 -2.04
C ILE A 47 -15.48 -11.17 -1.29
N PRO A 48 -16.16 -12.14 -1.97
CA PRO A 48 -17.05 -13.06 -1.26
C PRO A 48 -16.36 -14.01 -0.29
N THR A 49 -15.07 -14.27 -0.52
CA THR A 49 -14.32 -15.23 0.30
C THR A 49 -13.75 -14.62 1.58
N GLY A 50 -13.86 -13.31 1.76
CA GLY A 50 -13.24 -12.61 2.87
C GLY A 50 -11.76 -12.27 2.67
N TYR A 51 -11.17 -12.73 1.59
CA TYR A 51 -9.76 -12.45 1.29
C TYR A 51 -9.53 -10.95 1.16
N PHE A 52 -10.41 -10.27 0.44
CA PHE A 52 -10.30 -8.83 0.22
C PHE A 52 -10.46 -8.05 1.52
N ALA A 53 -11.40 -8.48 2.39
CA ALA A 53 -11.57 -7.86 3.71
C ALA A 53 -10.30 -7.98 4.56
N PHE A 54 -9.64 -9.13 4.52
CA PHE A 54 -8.36 -9.33 5.21
C PHE A 54 -7.29 -8.36 4.69
N VAL A 55 -7.18 -8.20 3.37
CA VAL A 55 -6.25 -7.24 2.76
C VAL A 55 -6.57 -5.82 3.21
N LYS A 56 -7.85 -5.46 3.28
CA LYS A 56 -8.27 -4.12 3.76
C LYS A 56 -7.88 -3.88 5.20
N VAL A 57 -7.95 -4.88 6.06
CA VAL A 57 -7.47 -4.78 7.45
C VAL A 57 -5.95 -4.52 7.46
N LEU A 58 -5.19 -5.18 6.60
CA LEU A 58 -3.75 -4.93 6.47
C LEU A 58 -3.46 -3.53 5.94
N GLU A 59 -4.27 -3.02 5.02
CA GLU A 59 -4.14 -1.65 4.53
C GLU A 59 -4.38 -0.62 5.63
N ILE A 60 -5.40 -0.84 6.47
CA ILE A 60 -5.69 0.03 7.61
C ILE A 60 -4.52 0.01 8.59
N THR A 61 -4.08 -1.17 8.97
CA THR A 61 -2.97 -1.34 9.93
C THR A 61 -1.68 -0.75 9.38
N GLY A 62 -1.32 -1.10 8.15
CA GLY A 62 -0.12 -0.58 7.50
C GLY A 62 -0.17 0.93 7.30
N GLY A 63 -1.34 1.46 6.98
CA GLY A 63 -1.54 2.90 6.83
C GLY A 63 -1.33 3.66 8.14
N ILE A 64 -1.80 3.12 9.25
CA ILE A 64 -1.57 3.69 10.58
C ILE A 64 -0.08 3.64 10.93
N LEU A 65 0.55 2.49 10.72
CA LEU A 65 1.98 2.30 11.04
C LEU A 65 2.88 3.22 10.21
N VAL A 66 2.57 3.42 8.94
CA VAL A 66 3.38 4.26 8.05
C VAL A 66 3.27 5.75 8.40
N ALA A 67 2.14 6.17 8.94
CA ALA A 67 1.92 7.55 9.37
C ALA A 67 2.76 7.91 10.60
N ILE A 68 3.05 6.94 11.46
CA ILE A 68 3.80 7.14 12.69
C ILE A 68 5.30 6.92 12.41
N PRO A 69 6.18 7.92 12.65
CA PRO A 69 7.60 7.81 12.29
C PRO A 69 8.30 6.59 12.87
N ARG A 70 8.00 6.22 14.12
CA ARG A 70 8.66 5.10 14.80
C ARG A 70 8.33 3.75 14.18
N THR A 71 7.13 3.59 13.65
CA THR A 71 6.65 2.32 13.10
C THR A 71 6.59 2.33 11.57
N ARG A 72 7.05 3.39 10.95
CA ARG A 72 6.99 3.57 9.50
C ARG A 72 7.65 2.45 8.70
N PRO A 73 8.87 1.97 9.05
CA PRO A 73 9.44 0.85 8.31
C PRO A 73 8.56 -0.40 8.35
N LEU A 74 7.94 -0.67 9.49
CA LEU A 74 7.03 -1.81 9.61
C LEU A 74 5.77 -1.61 8.75
N GLY A 75 5.23 -0.40 8.72
CA GLY A 75 4.10 -0.05 7.85
C GLY A 75 4.43 -0.25 6.38
N LEU A 76 5.63 0.15 5.96
CA LEU A 76 6.09 -0.05 4.59
C LEU A 76 6.24 -1.53 4.23
N LEU A 77 6.68 -2.37 5.18
CA LEU A 77 6.73 -3.82 4.98
C LEU A 77 5.34 -4.42 4.78
N ALA A 78 4.35 -3.92 5.52
CA ALA A 78 2.96 -4.39 5.37
C ALA A 78 2.34 -3.91 4.06
N LEU A 79 2.57 -2.65 3.68
CA LEU A 79 1.97 -2.05 2.49
C LEU A 79 2.70 -2.39 1.19
N GLY A 80 3.99 -2.74 1.26
CA GLY A 80 4.80 -3.00 0.07
C GLY A 80 4.21 -4.06 -0.86
N PRO A 81 3.95 -5.28 -0.38
CA PRO A 81 3.32 -6.32 -1.20
C PRO A 81 1.95 -5.92 -1.72
N ILE A 82 1.16 -5.21 -0.92
CA ILE A 82 -0.16 -4.71 -1.31
C ILE A 82 -0.02 -3.71 -2.45
N LEU A 83 0.94 -2.79 -2.37
CA LEU A 83 1.22 -1.82 -3.44
C LEU A 83 1.63 -2.51 -4.73
N VAL A 84 2.50 -3.51 -4.66
CA VAL A 84 2.88 -4.30 -5.83
C VAL A 84 1.64 -4.92 -6.47
N ASN A 85 0.76 -5.48 -5.66
CA ASN A 85 -0.50 -6.06 -6.16
C ASN A 85 -1.42 -5.01 -6.79
N ILE A 86 -1.53 -3.83 -6.19
CA ILE A 86 -2.33 -2.74 -6.76
C ILE A 86 -1.79 -2.33 -8.13
N LEU A 87 -0.47 -2.19 -8.24
CA LEU A 87 0.16 -1.84 -9.51
C LEU A 87 -0.03 -2.94 -10.56
N CYS A 88 0.10 -4.21 -10.16
CA CYS A 88 -0.16 -5.34 -11.04
C CYS A 88 -1.60 -5.40 -11.50
N PHE A 89 -2.54 -5.18 -10.59
CA PHE A 89 -3.97 -5.13 -10.91
C PHE A 89 -4.23 -4.10 -12.00
N HIS A 90 -3.75 -2.88 -11.82
CA HIS A 90 -4.00 -1.80 -12.78
C HIS A 90 -3.20 -1.97 -14.08
N THR A 91 -2.03 -2.60 -14.03
CA THR A 91 -1.22 -2.81 -15.23
C THR A 91 -1.74 -3.97 -16.07
N PHE A 92 -1.99 -5.11 -15.43
CA PHE A 92 -2.29 -6.35 -16.15
C PHE A 92 -3.78 -6.62 -16.29
N LEU A 93 -4.58 -6.41 -15.25
CA LEU A 93 -5.99 -6.73 -15.28
C LEU A 93 -6.84 -5.63 -15.93
N THR A 94 -6.55 -4.37 -15.63
CA THR A 94 -7.26 -3.23 -16.24
C THR A 94 -6.54 -2.66 -17.46
N LYS A 95 -5.40 -3.24 -17.84
CA LYS A 95 -4.57 -2.81 -18.98
C LYS A 95 -4.17 -1.34 -18.89
N GLY A 96 -3.84 -0.89 -17.69
CA GLY A 96 -3.39 0.48 -17.44
C GLY A 96 -4.50 1.47 -17.10
N ALA A 97 -5.76 1.07 -17.18
CA ALA A 97 -6.85 1.97 -16.80
C ALA A 97 -6.76 2.32 -15.32
N GLY A 98 -6.80 3.60 -15.01
CA GLY A 98 -6.70 4.10 -13.64
C GLY A 98 -5.31 4.05 -13.02
N LEU A 99 -4.29 3.57 -13.73
CA LEU A 99 -2.92 3.48 -13.19
C LEU A 99 -2.34 4.86 -12.87
N VAL A 100 -2.57 5.84 -13.74
CA VAL A 100 -1.98 7.19 -13.64
C VAL A 100 -2.62 8.04 -12.52
N GLY A 101 -3.65 7.56 -11.87
CA GLY A 101 -4.28 8.28 -10.77
C GLY A 101 -3.67 7.94 -9.43
N LEU A 102 -4.53 7.53 -8.51
CA LEU A 102 -4.17 7.21 -7.13
C LEU A 102 -3.11 6.11 -7.01
N PRO A 103 -3.14 5.02 -7.79
CA PRO A 103 -2.12 3.98 -7.67
C PRO A 103 -0.69 4.51 -7.88
N LEU A 104 -0.49 5.36 -8.87
CA LEU A 104 0.84 5.93 -9.13
C LEU A 104 1.27 6.89 -8.02
N LEU A 105 0.33 7.67 -7.48
CA LEU A 105 0.60 8.57 -6.37
C LEU A 105 1.06 7.80 -5.12
N VAL A 106 0.32 6.76 -4.73
CA VAL A 106 0.70 5.98 -3.55
C VAL A 106 2.02 5.24 -3.76
N ALA A 107 2.29 4.78 -4.98
CA ALA A 107 3.58 4.17 -5.32
C ALA A 107 4.73 5.16 -5.17
N ALA A 108 4.56 6.39 -5.66
CA ALA A 108 5.56 7.44 -5.54
C ALA A 108 5.84 7.81 -4.08
N LEU A 109 4.79 7.97 -3.29
CA LEU A 109 4.92 8.25 -1.85
C LEU A 109 5.65 7.11 -1.13
N ALA A 110 5.31 5.86 -1.44
CA ALA A 110 5.94 4.70 -0.83
C ALA A 110 7.42 4.59 -1.22
N LEU A 111 7.77 4.84 -2.48
CA LEU A 111 9.15 4.83 -2.93
C LEU A 111 9.98 5.92 -2.25
N PHE A 112 9.42 7.12 -2.12
CA PHE A 112 10.06 8.20 -1.38
C PHE A 112 10.33 7.80 0.07
N LEU A 113 9.34 7.21 0.74
CA LEU A 113 9.49 6.76 2.12
C LEU A 113 10.47 5.59 2.26
N LEU A 114 10.49 4.66 1.31
CA LEU A 114 11.49 3.60 1.29
C LEU A 114 12.91 4.20 1.19
N TRP A 115 13.07 5.22 0.38
CA TRP A 115 14.36 5.91 0.28
C TRP A 115 14.74 6.60 1.58
N THR A 116 13.79 7.27 2.26
CA THR A 116 14.07 7.94 3.54
C THR A 116 14.37 6.92 4.65
N GLU A 117 13.76 5.74 4.59
CA GLU A 117 13.94 4.66 5.58
C GLU A 117 14.95 3.61 5.15
N ARG A 118 15.76 3.88 4.13
CA ARG A 118 16.69 2.90 3.55
C ARG A 118 17.69 2.33 4.57
N ALA A 119 18.07 3.12 5.58
CA ALA A 119 18.98 2.65 6.62
C ALA A 119 18.35 1.53 7.46
N ALA A 120 17.05 1.64 7.77
CA ALA A 120 16.34 0.59 8.49
C ALA A 120 16.26 -0.70 7.67
N PHE A 121 15.97 -0.57 6.38
CA PHE A 121 15.84 -1.74 5.50
C PHE A 121 17.19 -2.38 5.16
N SER A 122 18.25 -1.58 5.06
CA SER A 122 19.57 -2.12 4.78
C SER A 122 20.07 -3.08 5.88
N ARG A 123 19.57 -2.93 7.10
CA ARG A 123 19.90 -3.82 8.21
C ARG A 123 19.36 -5.23 8.04
N LEU A 124 18.40 -5.43 7.14
CA LEU A 124 17.85 -6.75 6.85
C LEU A 124 18.68 -7.53 5.84
N LEU A 125 19.65 -6.88 5.19
CA LEU A 125 20.46 -7.51 4.16
C LEU A 125 21.68 -8.21 4.79
N PRO A 126 22.15 -9.34 4.19
CA PRO A 126 23.38 -9.98 4.63
C PRO A 126 24.56 -9.02 4.54
N GLY A 127 25.42 -9.03 5.55
CA GLY A 127 26.57 -8.12 5.61
C GLY A 127 26.26 -6.73 6.13
N ALA A 128 25.04 -6.48 6.61
CA ALA A 128 24.68 -5.22 7.21
C ALA A 128 25.44 -4.97 8.52
N SER A 129 25.57 -3.72 8.91
CA SER A 129 26.37 -3.30 10.07
C SER A 129 25.96 -3.94 11.40
N TRP A 130 24.72 -4.41 11.52
CA TRP A 130 24.29 -5.10 12.73
C TRP A 130 24.97 -6.46 12.93
N ALA A 131 25.51 -7.04 11.84
CA ALA A 131 26.22 -8.32 11.91
C ALA A 131 27.67 -8.17 12.36
N THR A 132 28.20 -6.96 12.46
CA THR A 132 29.54 -6.71 12.95
C THR A 132 29.44 -6.14 14.35
N PRO A 133 29.96 -6.85 15.37
CA PRO A 133 29.99 -6.28 16.71
C PRO A 133 30.84 -5.01 16.68
N GLY A 134 30.26 -3.91 17.14
CA GLY A 134 30.95 -2.63 17.25
C GLY A 134 32.01 -2.67 18.33
#